data_7d1c468b16ae5b4dbc2698264f42efd4
#
_entry.id   7d1c468b16ae5b4dbc2698264f42efd4
#
_cell.length_a   1.000
_cell.length_b   1.000
_cell.length_c   1.000
_cell.angle_alpha   90.00
_cell.angle_beta   90.00
_cell.angle_gamma   90.00
#
_symmetry.space_group_name_H-M   'P 1'
#
loop_
_entity.id
_entity.type
_entity.pdbx_description
1 polymer ?
#
loop_
_entity_poly.entity_id
_entity_poly.type
_entity_poly.pdbx_seq_one_letter_code
_entity_poly.pdbx_strand_id
1 'polypeptide(L)'
;MTPSVNTADTDLHTTVFVLVHGAWHGSSQWAATQRALAGLGAASVAVDLPGHGFDAPVPSGYLLPGRPGLLTERSQLADVTMDDCADAVLDTLRRVRRYGRVVLVAHSAGGGPASLAAERAPELVDRLVYLSAFVPAGRARFFDYLGAPENSTAWGQGLSLGDPQALGAVRIDPLSPDPVYVEELRQTHYHDTPADRFDRWRSALSPDLPLAVPATPVILTAGRWGRIPRTFLRCAEDRALPTAVQNLMIAEADRAMPGEPFTVRTLPGSHSPFAARPRELAEALVG
;
A
#
# COMPACT_ATOMS: atom_id res chain seq x y z
N MET A 1 -23.52 -39.89 -7.30
CA MET A 1 -22.85 -39.04 -6.27
C MET A 1 -22.45 -37.76 -6.93
N THR A 2 -23.17 -36.67 -6.73
CA THR A 2 -22.81 -35.33 -7.14
C THR A 2 -21.73 -34.86 -6.18
N PRO A 3 -20.55 -34.35 -6.65
CA PRO A 3 -19.56 -33.85 -5.76
C PRO A 3 -20.14 -32.61 -5.01
N SER A 4 -20.04 -32.62 -3.70
CA SER A 4 -20.38 -31.44 -2.89
C SER A 4 -19.41 -30.33 -3.27
N VAL A 5 -19.91 -29.30 -3.96
CA VAL A 5 -19.15 -28.08 -4.23
C VAL A 5 -18.86 -27.46 -2.86
N ASN A 6 -17.57 -27.32 -2.55
CA ASN A 6 -17.12 -26.70 -1.29
C ASN A 6 -17.61 -25.24 -1.30
N THR A 7 -18.39 -24.82 -0.31
CA THR A 7 -18.95 -23.45 -0.23
C THR A 7 -17.88 -22.36 -0.22
N ALA A 8 -16.68 -22.68 0.27
CA ALA A 8 -15.53 -21.78 0.20
C ALA A 8 -15.03 -21.54 -1.24
N ASP A 9 -15.09 -22.54 -2.12
CA ASP A 9 -14.70 -22.46 -3.54
C ASP A 9 -15.66 -21.56 -4.34
N THR A 10 -16.97 -21.66 -4.04
CA THR A 10 -18.02 -20.86 -4.73
C THR A 10 -17.89 -19.37 -4.39
N ASP A 11 -17.45 -19.02 -3.18
CA ASP A 11 -17.30 -17.65 -2.71
C ASP A 11 -16.11 -16.93 -3.39
N LEU A 12 -15.04 -17.65 -3.76
CA LEU A 12 -13.89 -17.08 -4.46
C LEU A 12 -14.19 -16.68 -5.91
N HIS A 13 -14.97 -17.48 -6.63
CA HIS A 13 -15.35 -17.19 -8.01
C HIS A 13 -16.21 -15.93 -8.16
N THR A 14 -16.86 -15.50 -7.08
CA THR A 14 -17.67 -14.26 -7.04
C THR A 14 -16.98 -13.15 -6.23
N THR A 15 -15.71 -13.29 -5.88
CA THR A 15 -14.95 -12.30 -5.12
C THR A 15 -13.92 -11.62 -6.01
N VAL A 16 -13.90 -10.27 -5.96
CA VAL A 16 -12.93 -9.44 -6.65
C VAL A 16 -12.02 -8.75 -5.62
N PHE A 17 -10.71 -8.93 -5.76
CA PHE A 17 -9.71 -8.24 -4.97
C PHE A 17 -9.32 -6.93 -5.65
N VAL A 18 -9.53 -5.79 -4.98
CA VAL A 18 -9.07 -4.47 -5.42
C VAL A 18 -7.79 -4.15 -4.68
N LEU A 19 -6.68 -4.02 -5.40
CA LEU A 19 -5.33 -3.94 -4.85
C LEU A 19 -4.79 -2.51 -4.98
N VAL A 20 -4.54 -1.84 -3.86
CA VAL A 20 -4.04 -0.46 -3.77
C VAL A 20 -2.58 -0.49 -3.34
N HIS A 21 -1.71 0.12 -4.13
CA HIS A 21 -0.27 0.15 -3.89
C HIS A 21 0.15 1.13 -2.80
N GLY A 22 1.38 0.96 -2.29
CA GLY A 22 2.03 1.86 -1.33
C GLY A 22 2.79 3.01 -2.00
N ALA A 23 3.58 3.73 -1.20
CA ALA A 23 4.42 4.84 -1.66
C ALA A 23 5.31 4.42 -2.84
N TRP A 24 5.44 5.30 -3.83
CA TRP A 24 6.32 5.16 -5.02
C TRP A 24 6.02 3.97 -5.94
N HIS A 25 5.08 3.11 -5.60
CA HIS A 25 4.69 1.95 -6.39
C HIS A 25 3.60 2.30 -7.42
N GLY A 26 3.17 1.29 -8.18
CA GLY A 26 2.03 1.33 -9.08
C GLY A 26 1.36 -0.04 -9.15
N SER A 27 0.33 -0.18 -9.99
CA SER A 27 -0.43 -1.43 -10.17
C SER A 27 0.45 -2.62 -10.55
N SER A 28 1.56 -2.37 -11.25
CA SER A 28 2.50 -3.40 -11.71
C SER A 28 3.12 -4.23 -10.58
N GLN A 29 3.26 -3.67 -9.36
CA GLN A 29 3.77 -4.41 -8.20
C GLN A 29 2.93 -5.66 -7.89
N TRP A 30 1.64 -5.62 -8.19
CA TRP A 30 0.70 -6.69 -7.88
C TRP A 30 0.66 -7.82 -8.91
N ALA A 31 1.34 -7.68 -10.07
CA ALA A 31 1.23 -8.60 -11.20
C ALA A 31 1.49 -10.08 -10.82
N ALA A 32 2.48 -10.36 -9.96
CA ALA A 32 2.76 -11.72 -9.50
C ALA A 32 1.68 -12.23 -8.53
N THR A 33 1.20 -11.38 -7.63
CA THR A 33 0.10 -11.69 -6.70
C THR A 33 -1.21 -11.91 -7.45
N GLN A 34 -1.51 -11.09 -8.49
CA GLN A 34 -2.69 -11.26 -9.34
C GLN A 34 -2.68 -12.60 -10.07
N ARG A 35 -1.52 -13.02 -10.60
CA ARG A 35 -1.39 -14.36 -11.20
C ARG A 35 -1.61 -15.48 -10.18
N ALA A 36 -1.13 -15.29 -8.95
CA ALA A 36 -1.34 -16.28 -7.88
C ALA A 36 -2.81 -16.33 -7.46
N LEU A 37 -3.50 -15.18 -7.31
CA LEU A 37 -4.93 -15.10 -7.04
C LEU A 37 -5.75 -15.78 -8.16
N ALA A 38 -5.42 -15.53 -9.42
CA ALA A 38 -6.05 -16.18 -10.56
C ALA A 38 -5.87 -17.70 -10.53
N GLY A 39 -4.68 -18.18 -10.11
CA GLY A 39 -4.42 -19.61 -9.89
C GLY A 39 -5.26 -20.24 -8.78
N LEU A 40 -5.75 -19.43 -7.84
CA LEU A 40 -6.68 -19.81 -6.78
C LEU A 40 -8.16 -19.61 -7.17
N GLY A 41 -8.44 -19.19 -8.42
CA GLY A 41 -9.79 -18.95 -8.91
C GLY A 41 -10.36 -17.56 -8.55
N ALA A 42 -9.56 -16.65 -8.00
CA ALA A 42 -10.02 -15.33 -7.58
C ALA A 42 -9.71 -14.25 -8.64
N ALA A 43 -10.67 -13.37 -8.91
CA ALA A 43 -10.49 -12.21 -9.76
C ALA A 43 -9.78 -11.07 -8.98
N SER A 44 -8.96 -10.27 -9.67
CA SER A 44 -8.33 -9.11 -9.05
C SER A 44 -8.09 -7.98 -10.03
N VAL A 45 -8.12 -6.74 -9.54
CA VAL A 45 -7.74 -5.52 -10.25
C VAL A 45 -6.80 -4.71 -9.37
N ALA A 46 -5.73 -4.18 -9.95
CA ALA A 46 -4.84 -3.27 -9.26
C ALA A 46 -5.11 -1.83 -9.73
N VAL A 47 -5.09 -0.90 -8.77
CA VAL A 47 -5.32 0.52 -8.99
C VAL A 47 -3.99 1.23 -9.13
N ASP A 48 -3.84 2.09 -10.13
CA ASP A 48 -2.84 3.15 -10.10
C ASP A 48 -3.45 4.39 -9.45
N LEU A 49 -2.86 4.83 -8.35
CA LEU A 49 -3.21 6.11 -7.73
C LEU A 49 -2.72 7.25 -8.63
N PRO A 50 -3.35 8.44 -8.58
CA PRO A 50 -2.94 9.58 -9.40
C PRO A 50 -1.44 9.83 -9.38
N GLY A 51 -0.84 9.92 -10.57
CA GLY A 51 0.60 10.13 -10.74
C GLY A 51 1.48 8.91 -10.51
N HIS A 52 0.92 7.72 -10.49
CA HIS A 52 1.66 6.47 -10.35
C HIS A 52 1.40 5.52 -11.54
N GLY A 53 2.17 4.43 -11.61
CA GLY A 53 2.08 3.48 -12.70
C GLY A 53 2.78 3.98 -13.97
N PHE A 54 2.24 3.64 -15.14
CA PHE A 54 2.85 3.98 -16.44
C PHE A 54 2.81 5.48 -16.74
N ASP A 55 1.81 6.19 -16.21
CA ASP A 55 1.64 7.64 -16.42
C ASP A 55 2.34 8.47 -15.33
N ALA A 56 3.19 7.85 -14.51
CA ALA A 56 3.92 8.52 -13.44
C ALA A 56 4.89 9.56 -14.03
N PRO A 57 4.73 10.85 -13.70
CA PRO A 57 5.68 11.86 -14.11
C PRO A 57 7.00 11.70 -13.34
N VAL A 58 8.08 12.08 -13.98
CA VAL A 58 9.40 12.18 -13.35
C VAL A 58 9.92 13.61 -13.42
N PRO A 59 10.79 14.06 -12.51
CA PRO A 59 11.45 15.36 -12.62
C PRO A 59 12.11 15.54 -13.99
N SER A 60 12.09 16.73 -14.56
CA SER A 60 12.50 16.99 -15.95
C SER A 60 13.95 16.58 -16.25
N GLY A 61 14.83 16.69 -15.26
CA GLY A 61 16.22 16.26 -15.35
C GLY A 61 16.49 14.82 -14.87
N TYR A 62 15.47 14.06 -14.50
CA TYR A 62 15.65 12.78 -13.79
C TYR A 62 16.46 11.75 -14.58
N LEU A 63 16.29 11.68 -15.89
CA LEU A 63 16.99 10.75 -16.77
C LEU A 63 18.28 11.35 -17.37
N LEU A 64 18.64 12.61 -17.06
CA LEU A 64 19.83 13.25 -17.56
C LEU A 64 21.05 12.97 -16.65
N PRO A 65 22.27 13.00 -17.19
CA PRO A 65 23.48 12.95 -16.36
C PRO A 65 23.47 14.04 -15.28
N GLY A 66 23.86 13.66 -14.05
CA GLY A 66 23.87 14.57 -12.91
C GLY A 66 22.49 14.95 -12.36
N ARG A 67 21.39 14.50 -13.00
CA ARG A 67 19.99 14.66 -12.53
C ARG A 67 19.66 16.06 -12.03
N PRO A 68 19.79 17.09 -12.88
CA PRO A 68 19.48 18.45 -12.48
C PRO A 68 18.03 18.54 -11.99
N GLY A 69 17.81 19.27 -10.91
CA GLY A 69 16.48 19.45 -10.31
C GLY A 69 16.02 18.33 -9.37
N LEU A 70 16.76 17.21 -9.25
CA LEU A 70 16.34 16.07 -8.40
C LEU A 70 16.01 16.49 -6.97
N LEU A 71 16.77 17.42 -6.38
CA LEU A 71 16.56 17.86 -5.00
C LEU A 71 15.67 19.11 -4.87
N THR A 72 15.34 19.79 -5.97
CA THR A 72 14.75 21.15 -5.91
C THR A 72 13.56 21.38 -6.81
N GLU A 73 13.38 20.56 -7.87
CA GLU A 73 12.26 20.70 -8.79
C GLU A 73 10.93 20.31 -8.11
N ARG A 74 9.97 21.24 -8.09
CA ARG A 74 8.64 20.98 -7.57
C ARG A 74 8.02 19.81 -8.32
N SER A 75 7.46 18.86 -7.59
CA SER A 75 6.81 17.67 -8.17
C SER A 75 5.59 18.04 -9.00
N GLN A 76 5.39 17.36 -10.10
CA GLN A 76 4.13 17.43 -10.86
C GLN A 76 2.96 16.83 -10.06
N LEU A 77 3.24 16.08 -8.99
CA LEU A 77 2.23 15.51 -8.07
C LEU A 77 1.94 16.43 -6.87
N ALA A 78 2.55 17.59 -6.79
CA ALA A 78 2.43 18.48 -5.62
C ALA A 78 1.00 18.96 -5.33
N ASP A 79 0.13 18.94 -6.34
CA ASP A 79 -1.27 19.34 -6.21
C ASP A 79 -2.25 18.13 -6.15
N VAL A 80 -1.73 16.90 -6.21
CA VAL A 80 -2.54 15.68 -6.01
C VAL A 80 -2.96 15.59 -4.55
N THR A 81 -4.26 15.45 -4.32
CA THR A 81 -4.85 15.42 -2.99
C THR A 81 -5.11 13.99 -2.50
N MET A 82 -5.36 13.84 -1.21
CA MET A 82 -5.85 12.57 -0.63
C MET A 82 -7.22 12.20 -1.23
N ASP A 83 -8.05 13.20 -1.55
CA ASP A 83 -9.36 13.00 -2.16
C ASP A 83 -9.24 12.43 -3.57
N ASP A 84 -8.34 12.94 -4.39
CA ASP A 84 -8.06 12.39 -5.73
C ASP A 84 -7.64 10.93 -5.65
N CYS A 85 -6.78 10.60 -4.66
CA CYS A 85 -6.35 9.22 -4.45
C CYS A 85 -7.51 8.31 -4.00
N ALA A 86 -8.36 8.78 -3.10
CA ALA A 86 -9.53 8.02 -2.66
C ALA A 86 -10.56 7.86 -3.77
N ASP A 87 -10.76 8.87 -4.62
CA ASP A 87 -11.69 8.82 -5.74
C ASP A 87 -11.25 7.80 -6.80
N ALA A 88 -9.96 7.68 -7.08
CA ALA A 88 -9.43 6.64 -7.96
C ALA A 88 -9.74 5.20 -7.44
N VAL A 89 -9.64 5.00 -6.11
CA VAL A 89 -10.05 3.74 -5.48
C VAL A 89 -11.56 3.55 -5.60
N LEU A 90 -12.37 4.57 -5.29
CA LEU A 90 -13.84 4.53 -5.36
C LEU A 90 -14.34 4.21 -6.77
N ASP A 91 -13.75 4.80 -7.79
CA ASP A 91 -14.12 4.54 -9.18
C ASP A 91 -13.88 3.07 -9.56
N THR A 92 -12.79 2.49 -9.08
CA THR A 92 -12.52 1.06 -9.28
C THR A 92 -13.54 0.21 -8.52
N LEU A 93 -13.80 0.51 -7.24
CA LEU A 93 -14.79 -0.21 -6.42
C LEU A 93 -16.17 -0.21 -7.07
N ARG A 94 -16.66 0.94 -7.54
CA ARG A 94 -17.95 1.07 -8.24
C ARG A 94 -18.03 0.19 -9.49
N ARG A 95 -16.94 0.14 -10.27
CA ARG A 95 -16.88 -0.67 -11.50
C ARG A 95 -16.91 -2.17 -11.22
N VAL A 96 -16.21 -2.62 -10.17
CA VAL A 96 -16.08 -4.06 -9.88
C VAL A 96 -17.23 -4.60 -9.03
N ARG A 97 -17.95 -3.76 -8.28
CA ARG A 97 -19.03 -4.18 -7.37
C ARG A 97 -20.10 -5.04 -8.04
N ARG A 98 -20.35 -4.81 -9.32
CA ARG A 98 -21.32 -5.60 -10.11
C ARG A 98 -20.93 -7.07 -10.32
N TYR A 99 -19.65 -7.44 -10.09
CA TYR A 99 -19.15 -8.79 -10.30
C TYR A 99 -19.23 -9.67 -9.05
N GLY A 100 -19.56 -9.10 -7.88
CA GLY A 100 -19.72 -9.87 -6.64
C GLY A 100 -19.16 -9.18 -5.42
N ARG A 101 -18.65 -9.98 -4.48
CA ARG A 101 -18.02 -9.47 -3.25
C ARG A 101 -16.71 -8.75 -3.56
N VAL A 102 -16.43 -7.73 -2.78
CA VAL A 102 -15.21 -6.92 -2.97
C VAL A 102 -14.35 -6.97 -1.72
N VAL A 103 -13.11 -7.43 -1.90
CA VAL A 103 -12.05 -7.33 -0.88
C VAL A 103 -11.10 -6.20 -1.30
N LEU A 104 -11.11 -5.11 -0.54
CA LEU A 104 -10.19 -3.99 -0.74
C LEU A 104 -8.89 -4.26 0.01
N VAL A 105 -7.77 -4.34 -0.71
CA VAL A 105 -6.43 -4.60 -0.16
C VAL A 105 -5.58 -3.36 -0.30
N ALA A 106 -5.05 -2.85 0.79
CA ALA A 106 -4.17 -1.68 0.81
C ALA A 106 -2.79 -2.05 1.33
N HIS A 107 -1.75 -1.61 0.63
CA HIS A 107 -0.36 -1.77 1.05
C HIS A 107 0.21 -0.44 1.53
N SER A 108 0.93 -0.45 2.67
CA SER A 108 1.73 0.69 3.13
C SER A 108 0.96 2.03 3.15
N ALA A 109 1.48 3.08 2.53
CA ALA A 109 0.83 4.39 2.41
C ALA A 109 -0.53 4.35 1.72
N GLY A 110 -0.81 3.35 0.87
CA GLY A 110 -2.11 3.13 0.25
C GLY A 110 -3.26 2.89 1.24
N GLY A 111 -2.93 2.60 2.50
CA GLY A 111 -3.91 2.49 3.58
C GLY A 111 -4.74 3.75 3.80
N GLY A 112 -4.16 4.95 3.62
CA GLY A 112 -4.87 6.22 3.72
C GLY A 112 -5.99 6.37 2.68
N PRO A 113 -5.67 6.37 1.37
CA PRO A 113 -6.67 6.42 0.30
C PRO A 113 -7.73 5.33 0.38
N ALA A 114 -7.33 4.09 0.67
CA ALA A 114 -8.25 2.96 0.80
C ALA A 114 -9.20 3.14 2.00
N SER A 115 -8.70 3.63 3.14
CA SER A 115 -9.53 3.92 4.31
C SER A 115 -10.53 5.02 4.04
N LEU A 116 -10.12 6.10 3.36
CA LEU A 116 -11.01 7.21 3.00
C LEU A 116 -12.08 6.76 2.00
N ALA A 117 -11.70 5.94 1.00
CA ALA A 117 -12.66 5.36 0.06
C ALA A 117 -13.68 4.47 0.79
N ALA A 118 -13.23 3.61 1.70
CA ALA A 118 -14.08 2.75 2.51
C ALA A 118 -14.97 3.53 3.49
N GLU A 119 -14.47 4.65 4.05
CA GLU A 119 -15.29 5.58 4.83
C GLU A 119 -16.39 6.21 3.99
N ARG A 120 -16.09 6.63 2.75
CA ARG A 120 -17.06 7.30 1.86
C ARG A 120 -18.14 6.36 1.32
N ALA A 121 -17.80 5.12 1.03
CA ALA A 121 -18.71 4.14 0.44
C ALA A 121 -18.50 2.73 1.06
N PRO A 122 -18.82 2.55 2.35
CA PRO A 122 -18.59 1.27 3.04
C PRO A 122 -19.42 0.11 2.46
N GLU A 123 -20.52 0.39 1.76
CA GLU A 123 -21.36 -0.59 1.07
C GLU A 123 -20.68 -1.22 -0.16
N LEU A 124 -19.60 -0.62 -0.65
CA LEU A 124 -18.82 -1.16 -1.78
C LEU A 124 -17.75 -2.16 -1.34
N VAL A 125 -17.51 -2.32 -0.02
CA VAL A 125 -16.40 -3.13 0.52
C VAL A 125 -16.94 -4.17 1.49
N ASP A 126 -16.77 -5.45 1.15
CA ASP A 126 -17.19 -6.56 2.01
C ASP A 126 -16.11 -6.96 3.03
N ARG A 127 -14.84 -6.71 2.74
CA ARG A 127 -13.70 -6.86 3.65
C ARG A 127 -12.58 -5.89 3.26
N LEU A 128 -11.92 -5.31 4.26
CA LEU A 128 -10.75 -4.44 4.07
C LEU A 128 -9.51 -5.13 4.64
N VAL A 129 -8.46 -5.24 3.83
CA VAL A 129 -7.20 -5.88 4.19
C VAL A 129 -6.08 -4.84 4.17
N TYR A 130 -5.37 -4.70 5.28
CA TYR A 130 -4.17 -3.86 5.42
C TYR A 130 -2.93 -4.75 5.38
N LEU A 131 -2.16 -4.66 4.31
CA LEU A 131 -0.88 -5.36 4.17
C LEU A 131 0.23 -4.40 4.63
N SER A 132 0.72 -4.58 5.85
CA SER A 132 1.72 -3.69 6.45
C SER A 132 1.43 -2.22 6.12
N ALA A 133 0.20 -1.78 6.35
CA ALA A 133 -0.32 -0.52 5.83
C ALA A 133 -0.76 0.44 6.94
N PHE A 134 -0.79 1.73 6.58
CA PHE A 134 -1.30 2.78 7.44
C PHE A 134 -2.79 2.62 7.74
N VAL A 135 -3.16 2.73 9.03
CA VAL A 135 -4.55 2.69 9.50
C VAL A 135 -4.85 4.00 10.24
N PRO A 136 -5.63 4.93 9.65
CA PRO A 136 -5.87 6.27 10.23
C PRO A 136 -6.98 6.28 11.30
N ALA A 137 -7.07 5.26 12.14
CA ALA A 137 -8.15 5.16 13.13
C ALA A 137 -7.80 5.75 14.51
N GLY A 138 -6.54 5.61 14.94
CA GLY A 138 -6.06 6.21 16.19
C GLY A 138 -5.43 7.58 15.95
N ARG A 139 -4.57 7.66 14.94
CA ARG A 139 -3.93 8.91 14.47
C ARG A 139 -4.33 9.16 13.04
N ALA A 140 -4.78 10.37 12.76
CA ALA A 140 -5.40 10.68 11.48
C ALA A 140 -4.40 10.78 10.32
N ARG A 141 -3.10 11.05 10.57
CA ARG A 141 -2.08 11.21 9.55
C ARG A 141 -1.04 10.09 9.61
N PHE A 142 -0.54 9.66 8.46
CA PHE A 142 0.54 8.68 8.40
C PHE A 142 1.82 9.19 9.06
N PHE A 143 2.15 10.45 8.87
CA PHE A 143 3.31 11.08 9.53
C PHE A 143 3.27 11.00 11.05
N ASP A 144 2.09 10.94 11.67
CA ASP A 144 1.98 10.83 13.14
C ASP A 144 2.44 9.45 13.64
N TYR A 145 2.34 8.41 12.81
CA TYR A 145 2.88 7.08 13.12
C TYR A 145 4.37 6.97 12.79
N LEU A 146 4.83 7.61 11.71
CA LEU A 146 6.26 7.64 11.39
C LEU A 146 7.07 8.32 12.49
N GLY A 147 6.50 9.31 13.19
CA GLY A 147 7.11 9.98 14.34
C GLY A 147 6.90 9.26 15.69
N ALA A 148 6.21 8.12 15.73
CA ALA A 148 5.97 7.39 16.97
C ALA A 148 7.22 6.69 17.51
N PRO A 149 7.40 6.57 18.84
CA PRO A 149 8.52 5.82 19.43
C PRO A 149 8.61 4.37 18.90
N GLU A 150 7.48 3.74 18.65
CA GLU A 150 7.37 2.39 18.10
C GLU A 150 7.97 2.27 16.69
N ASN A 151 8.14 3.39 15.99
CA ASN A 151 8.79 3.46 14.67
C ASN A 151 10.30 3.74 14.76
N SER A 152 10.89 3.88 15.94
CA SER A 152 12.30 4.27 16.14
C SER A 152 13.32 3.30 15.52
N THR A 153 12.92 2.06 15.25
CA THR A 153 13.78 1.06 14.60
C THR A 153 13.58 0.99 13.08
N ALA A 154 12.74 1.87 12.50
CA ALA A 154 12.54 1.93 11.07
C ALA A 154 13.81 2.36 10.33
N TRP A 155 14.01 1.76 9.18
CA TRP A 155 15.09 2.09 8.25
C TRP A 155 14.62 3.11 7.20
N GLY A 156 15.55 3.57 6.35
CA GLY A 156 15.22 4.40 5.19
C GLY A 156 15.06 5.88 5.48
N GLN A 157 15.51 6.35 6.63
CA GLN A 157 15.50 7.80 6.96
C GLN A 157 16.36 8.63 6.00
N GLY A 158 17.41 8.03 5.40
CA GLY A 158 18.26 8.64 4.38
C GLY A 158 17.72 8.61 2.95
N LEU A 159 16.59 7.93 2.70
CA LEU A 159 16.06 7.75 1.35
C LEU A 159 15.32 8.98 0.81
N SER A 160 14.73 9.81 1.70
CA SER A 160 14.01 11.01 1.28
C SER A 160 14.98 12.10 0.80
N LEU A 161 14.71 12.65 -0.38
CA LEU A 161 15.54 13.63 -1.06
C LEU A 161 14.86 15.00 -1.12
N GLY A 162 15.65 16.06 -0.91
CA GLY A 162 15.15 17.43 -0.92
C GLY A 162 14.24 17.75 0.26
N ASP A 163 13.57 18.90 0.19
CA ASP A 163 12.57 19.32 1.17
C ASP A 163 11.16 18.92 0.69
N PRO A 164 10.45 18.00 1.36
CA PRO A 164 9.13 17.55 0.94
C PRO A 164 8.10 18.69 0.82
N GLN A 165 8.22 19.75 1.64
CA GLN A 165 7.32 20.91 1.57
C GLN A 165 7.57 21.73 0.31
N ALA A 166 8.84 21.99 -0.01
CA ALA A 166 9.21 22.71 -1.22
C ALA A 166 8.92 21.92 -2.49
N LEU A 167 9.15 20.59 -2.44
CA LEU A 167 8.86 19.69 -3.56
C LEU A 167 7.36 19.43 -3.75
N GLY A 168 6.57 19.49 -2.68
CA GLY A 168 5.18 19.02 -2.66
C GLY A 168 5.05 17.49 -2.74
N ALA A 169 6.12 16.76 -2.48
CA ALA A 169 6.20 15.31 -2.55
C ALA A 169 7.29 14.75 -1.63
N VAL A 170 7.12 13.51 -1.20
CA VAL A 170 8.21 12.72 -0.60
C VAL A 170 8.95 12.02 -1.73
N ARG A 171 10.15 12.50 -2.03
CA ARG A 171 10.96 12.05 -3.17
C ARG A 171 12.02 11.06 -2.76
N ILE A 172 12.18 10.01 -3.58
CA ILE A 172 13.31 9.05 -3.54
C ILE A 172 14.00 9.00 -4.90
N ASP A 173 15.16 8.35 -4.98
CA ASP A 173 15.85 8.08 -6.24
C ASP A 173 15.98 6.56 -6.53
N PRO A 174 14.93 5.92 -7.07
CA PRO A 174 14.99 4.48 -7.38
C PRO A 174 16.09 4.11 -8.38
N LEU A 175 16.47 5.02 -9.25
CA LEU A 175 17.50 4.82 -10.26
C LEU A 175 18.87 5.38 -9.83
N SER A 176 19.09 5.60 -8.52
CA SER A 176 20.36 6.12 -8.00
C SER A 176 21.55 5.30 -8.51
N PRO A 177 22.63 5.95 -8.96
CA PRO A 177 23.90 5.27 -9.28
C PRO A 177 24.71 4.96 -8.01
N ASP A 178 24.33 5.49 -6.86
CA ASP A 178 25.02 5.26 -5.58
C ASP A 178 24.63 3.87 -5.02
N PRO A 179 25.57 2.92 -4.95
CA PRO A 179 25.27 1.58 -4.45
C PRO A 179 24.90 1.57 -2.97
N VAL A 180 25.32 2.54 -2.17
CA VAL A 180 24.95 2.62 -0.74
C VAL A 180 23.48 3.00 -0.62
N TYR A 181 23.04 4.00 -1.36
CA TYR A 181 21.63 4.41 -1.40
C TYR A 181 20.72 3.27 -1.92
N VAL A 182 21.15 2.59 -3.00
CA VAL A 182 20.39 1.47 -3.58
C VAL A 182 20.26 0.32 -2.60
N GLU A 183 21.33 0.00 -1.86
CA GLU A 183 21.29 -1.05 -0.85
C GLU A 183 20.42 -0.65 0.34
N GLU A 184 20.44 0.62 0.79
CA GLU A 184 19.53 1.10 1.83
C GLU A 184 18.06 0.98 1.38
N LEU A 185 17.74 1.35 0.15
CA LEU A 185 16.39 1.19 -0.43
C LEU A 185 15.97 -0.28 -0.43
N ARG A 186 16.88 -1.18 -0.84
CA ARG A 186 16.63 -2.62 -0.84
C ARG A 186 16.42 -3.14 0.58
N GLN A 187 17.31 -2.82 1.50
CA GLN A 187 17.24 -3.29 2.87
C GLN A 187 15.99 -2.80 3.61
N THR A 188 15.54 -1.58 3.30
CA THR A 188 14.34 -1.01 3.90
C THR A 188 13.08 -1.74 3.46
N HIS A 189 12.91 -1.96 2.16
CA HIS A 189 11.62 -2.40 1.60
C HIS A 189 11.63 -3.83 1.03
N TYR A 190 12.80 -4.38 0.67
CA TYR A 190 12.93 -5.57 -0.16
C TYR A 190 14.07 -6.51 0.30
N HIS A 191 14.45 -6.51 1.58
CA HIS A 191 15.66 -7.20 2.05
C HIS A 191 15.66 -8.71 1.75
N ASP A 192 14.49 -9.35 1.65
CA ASP A 192 14.31 -10.76 1.30
C ASP A 192 14.17 -11.01 -0.22
N THR A 193 14.24 -9.96 -1.03
CA THR A 193 14.30 -10.06 -2.50
C THR A 193 15.76 -10.16 -2.93
N PRO A 194 16.15 -11.16 -3.73
CA PRO A 194 17.51 -11.27 -4.27
C PRO A 194 17.94 -10.00 -5.01
N ALA A 195 19.21 -9.59 -4.84
CA ALA A 195 19.71 -8.34 -5.38
C ALA A 195 19.57 -8.22 -6.91
N ASP A 196 19.78 -9.33 -7.66
CA ASP A 196 19.62 -9.40 -9.11
C ASP A 196 18.16 -9.20 -9.57
N ARG A 197 17.20 -9.50 -8.71
CA ARG A 197 15.76 -9.23 -8.94
C ARG A 197 15.36 -7.84 -8.49
N PHE A 198 15.99 -7.30 -7.46
CA PHE A 198 15.68 -5.99 -6.93
C PHE A 198 15.83 -4.87 -7.93
N ASP A 199 16.82 -4.93 -8.83
CA ASP A 199 17.01 -3.93 -9.90
C ASP A 199 15.78 -3.76 -10.80
N ARG A 200 15.03 -4.83 -11.04
CA ARG A 200 13.77 -4.76 -11.79
C ARG A 200 12.66 -4.11 -10.95
N TRP A 201 12.63 -4.39 -9.66
CA TRP A 201 11.62 -3.80 -8.76
C TRP A 201 11.86 -2.31 -8.60
N ARG A 202 13.09 -1.88 -8.30
CA ARG A 202 13.41 -0.47 -8.11
C ARG A 202 13.20 0.36 -9.39
N SER A 203 13.45 -0.22 -10.58
CA SER A 203 13.23 0.47 -11.85
C SER A 203 11.75 0.72 -12.18
N ALA A 204 10.83 0.04 -11.50
CA ALA A 204 9.39 0.24 -11.63
C ALA A 204 8.81 1.19 -10.57
N LEU A 205 9.64 1.72 -9.67
CA LEU A 205 9.21 2.71 -8.68
C LEU A 205 9.17 4.11 -9.29
N SER A 206 8.14 4.87 -8.95
CA SER A 206 8.07 6.31 -9.21
C SER A 206 8.94 7.07 -8.21
N PRO A 207 9.58 8.19 -8.59
CA PRO A 207 10.39 8.95 -7.64
C PRO A 207 9.56 9.67 -6.57
N ASP A 208 8.35 10.11 -6.89
CA ASP A 208 7.56 11.00 -6.04
C ASP A 208 6.32 10.30 -5.46
N LEU A 209 6.07 10.52 -4.17
CA LEU A 209 4.78 10.30 -3.51
C LEU A 209 4.17 11.66 -3.20
N PRO A 210 2.93 11.98 -3.61
CA PRO A 210 2.29 13.24 -3.25
C PRO A 210 2.32 13.47 -1.74
N LEU A 211 2.75 14.67 -1.32
CA LEU A 211 2.88 14.99 0.11
C LEU A 211 1.53 14.87 0.85
N ALA A 212 0.42 15.09 0.14
CA ALA A 212 -0.92 14.95 0.71
C ALA A 212 -1.19 13.56 1.26
N VAL A 213 -0.63 12.49 0.66
CA VAL A 213 -0.89 11.10 1.11
C VAL A 213 -0.45 10.86 2.56
N PRO A 214 0.79 11.16 2.98
CA PRO A 214 1.19 10.98 4.37
C PRO A 214 0.76 12.12 5.31
N ALA A 215 0.44 13.31 4.79
CA ALA A 215 0.24 14.53 5.58
C ALA A 215 -1.22 14.88 5.85
N THR A 216 -2.16 14.46 5.00
CA THR A 216 -3.58 14.81 5.15
C THR A 216 -4.25 13.94 6.21
N PRO A 217 -4.99 14.54 7.17
CA PRO A 217 -5.80 13.78 8.12
C PRO A 217 -6.92 13.00 7.41
N VAL A 218 -7.06 11.73 7.76
CA VAL A 218 -8.18 10.87 7.35
C VAL A 218 -9.03 10.59 8.58
N ILE A 219 -10.29 10.99 8.53
CA ILE A 219 -11.24 10.81 9.65
C ILE A 219 -12.14 9.62 9.34
N LEU A 220 -12.18 8.68 10.26
CA LEU A 220 -12.96 7.45 10.17
C LEU A 220 -14.03 7.42 11.23
N THR A 221 -15.18 6.80 10.93
CA THR A 221 -16.32 6.69 11.83
C THR A 221 -16.73 5.24 12.09
N ALA A 222 -17.26 4.97 13.28
CA ALA A 222 -17.72 3.64 13.66
C ALA A 222 -18.88 3.13 12.80
N GLY A 223 -19.76 4.03 12.32
CA GLY A 223 -20.92 3.68 11.51
C GLY A 223 -20.61 3.42 10.03
N ARG A 224 -19.42 3.71 9.56
CA ARG A 224 -19.00 3.57 8.16
C ARG A 224 -17.80 2.64 8.05
N TRP A 225 -16.58 3.14 8.04
CA TRP A 225 -15.37 2.31 8.03
C TRP A 225 -15.36 1.29 9.18
N GLY A 226 -15.79 1.71 10.38
CA GLY A 226 -15.78 0.91 11.59
C GLY A 226 -16.62 -0.35 11.56
N ARG A 227 -17.60 -0.45 10.64
CA ARG A 227 -18.47 -1.63 10.48
C ARG A 227 -17.95 -2.66 9.45
N ILE A 228 -16.88 -2.33 8.70
CA ILE A 228 -16.33 -3.22 7.69
C ILE A 228 -15.45 -4.27 8.37
N PRO A 229 -15.63 -5.58 8.11
CA PRO A 229 -14.70 -6.61 8.57
C PRO A 229 -13.28 -6.32 8.10
N ARG A 230 -12.31 -6.34 9.03
CA ARG A 230 -10.93 -5.91 8.75
C ARG A 230 -9.92 -6.99 9.07
N THR A 231 -8.93 -7.12 8.18
CA THR A 231 -7.77 -7.98 8.40
C THR A 231 -6.50 -7.15 8.31
N PHE A 232 -5.56 -7.36 9.23
CA PHE A 232 -4.23 -6.81 9.13
C PHE A 232 -3.23 -7.95 8.86
N LEU A 233 -2.58 -7.89 7.70
CA LEU A 233 -1.47 -8.78 7.34
C LEU A 233 -0.16 -8.09 7.72
N ARG A 234 0.43 -8.49 8.86
CA ARG A 234 1.72 -7.99 9.29
C ARG A 234 2.83 -8.63 8.49
N CYS A 235 3.86 -7.87 8.15
CA CYS A 235 5.14 -8.39 7.68
C CYS A 235 6.09 -8.49 8.87
N ALA A 236 6.53 -9.71 9.22
CA ALA A 236 7.24 -9.98 10.47
C ALA A 236 8.61 -9.29 10.57
N GLU A 237 9.26 -9.11 9.42
CA GLU A 237 10.62 -8.57 9.33
C GLU A 237 10.62 -7.20 8.62
N ASP A 238 9.49 -6.50 8.65
CA ASP A 238 9.32 -5.20 8.04
C ASP A 238 10.27 -4.16 8.69
N ARG A 239 11.11 -3.55 7.86
CA ARG A 239 12.05 -2.52 8.26
C ARG A 239 11.57 -1.11 7.92
N ALA A 240 10.61 -0.96 7.01
CA ALA A 240 9.98 0.32 6.70
C ALA A 240 8.92 0.70 7.74
N LEU A 241 8.07 -0.28 8.12
CA LEU A 241 7.07 -0.17 9.18
C LEU A 241 7.28 -1.33 10.18
N PRO A 242 8.17 -1.20 11.17
CA PRO A 242 8.43 -2.25 12.14
C PRO A 242 7.17 -2.80 12.80
N THR A 243 7.19 -4.07 13.19
CA THR A 243 6.02 -4.73 13.80
C THR A 243 5.49 -4.00 15.04
N ALA A 244 6.34 -3.24 15.74
CA ALA A 244 5.92 -2.41 16.87
C ALA A 244 4.92 -1.32 16.46
N VAL A 245 5.19 -0.57 15.37
CA VAL A 245 4.25 0.45 14.88
C VAL A 245 3.03 -0.17 14.20
N GLN A 246 3.18 -1.33 13.54
CA GLN A 246 2.02 -2.06 13.02
C GLN A 246 1.07 -2.47 14.17
N ASN A 247 1.61 -2.99 15.26
CA ASN A 247 0.83 -3.34 16.46
C ASN A 247 0.19 -2.11 17.12
N LEU A 248 0.89 -0.98 17.14
CA LEU A 248 0.33 0.27 17.63
C LEU A 248 -0.91 0.69 16.82
N MET A 249 -0.81 0.68 15.49
CA MET A 249 -1.94 1.02 14.61
C MET A 249 -3.14 0.10 14.82
N ILE A 250 -2.92 -1.21 14.95
CA ILE A 250 -3.96 -2.19 15.23
C ILE A 250 -4.63 -1.89 16.58
N ALA A 251 -3.82 -1.75 17.64
CA ALA A 251 -4.35 -1.53 18.99
C ALA A 251 -5.11 -0.20 19.13
N GLU A 252 -4.63 0.87 18.48
CA GLU A 252 -5.32 2.16 18.47
C GLU A 252 -6.65 2.08 17.68
N ALA A 253 -6.66 1.37 16.55
CA ALA A 253 -7.86 1.17 15.75
C ALA A 253 -8.92 0.33 16.48
N ASP A 254 -8.52 -0.77 17.11
CA ASP A 254 -9.44 -1.64 17.87
C ASP A 254 -10.02 -0.91 19.09
N ARG A 255 -9.21 -0.04 19.73
CA ARG A 255 -9.70 0.80 20.83
C ARG A 255 -10.69 1.86 20.35
N ALA A 256 -10.42 2.47 19.19
CA ALA A 256 -11.29 3.51 18.63
C ALA A 256 -12.61 2.92 18.07
N MET A 257 -12.58 1.70 17.56
CA MET A 257 -13.67 1.05 16.83
C MET A 257 -13.87 -0.42 17.29
N PRO A 258 -14.30 -0.65 18.54
CA PRO A 258 -14.32 -1.98 19.17
C PRO A 258 -15.38 -2.93 18.57
N GLY A 259 -16.33 -2.43 17.78
CA GLY A 259 -17.38 -3.27 17.17
C GLY A 259 -16.87 -4.33 16.20
N GLU A 260 -15.80 -4.02 15.47
CA GLU A 260 -15.15 -4.92 14.50
C GLU A 260 -13.64 -4.85 14.69
N PRO A 261 -13.06 -5.59 15.64
CA PRO A 261 -11.61 -5.63 15.83
C PRO A 261 -10.91 -6.30 14.64
N PHE A 262 -9.63 -5.98 14.47
CA PHE A 262 -8.82 -6.57 13.41
C PHE A 262 -8.63 -8.07 13.60
N THR A 263 -8.89 -8.86 12.54
CA THR A 263 -8.26 -10.17 12.39
C THR A 263 -6.80 -9.95 12.01
N VAL A 264 -5.86 -10.44 12.82
CA VAL A 264 -4.42 -10.24 12.57
C VAL A 264 -3.78 -11.54 12.11
N ARG A 265 -3.06 -11.47 10.99
CA ARG A 265 -2.21 -12.55 10.47
C ARG A 265 -0.81 -12.04 10.24
N THR A 266 0.17 -12.93 10.22
CA THR A 266 1.57 -12.55 10.03
C THR A 266 2.16 -13.32 8.85
N LEU A 267 2.74 -12.59 7.93
CA LEU A 267 3.55 -13.12 6.83
C LEU A 267 5.04 -12.98 7.21
N PRO A 268 5.89 -13.96 6.87
CA PRO A 268 7.34 -13.77 6.99
C PRO A 268 7.84 -12.75 5.97
N GLY A 269 9.00 -12.16 6.23
CA GLY A 269 9.75 -11.36 5.27
C GLY A 269 9.52 -9.85 5.36
N SER A 270 9.93 -9.18 4.27
CA SER A 270 10.07 -7.73 4.17
C SER A 270 8.74 -6.99 4.04
N HIS A 271 8.85 -5.65 3.95
CA HIS A 271 7.72 -4.74 3.66
C HIS A 271 7.00 -5.06 2.33
N SER A 272 7.66 -5.78 1.39
CA SER A 272 7.18 -6.01 0.02
C SER A 272 6.98 -7.50 -0.30
N PRO A 273 6.06 -8.21 0.38
CA PRO A 273 5.87 -9.66 0.18
C PRO A 273 5.40 -10.01 -1.24
N PHE A 274 4.78 -9.09 -1.97
CA PHE A 274 4.44 -9.27 -3.39
C PHE A 274 5.67 -9.50 -4.28
N ALA A 275 6.86 -9.06 -3.85
CA ALA A 275 8.11 -9.25 -4.60
C ALA A 275 8.74 -10.61 -4.33
N ALA A 276 8.82 -11.02 -3.06
CA ALA A 276 9.50 -12.23 -2.65
C ALA A 276 8.56 -13.44 -2.54
N ARG A 277 7.30 -13.23 -2.09
CA ARG A 277 6.36 -14.29 -1.67
C ARG A 277 4.93 -14.11 -2.22
N PRO A 278 4.76 -13.88 -3.55
CA PRO A 278 3.44 -13.55 -4.10
C PRO A 278 2.38 -14.65 -3.93
N ARG A 279 2.78 -15.93 -3.84
CA ARG A 279 1.86 -17.04 -3.60
C ARG A 279 1.37 -17.08 -2.16
N GLU A 280 2.29 -16.99 -1.19
CA GLU A 280 1.95 -16.93 0.24
C GLU A 280 1.05 -15.72 0.54
N LEU A 281 1.33 -14.59 -0.11
CA LEU A 281 0.48 -13.40 -0.03
C LEU A 281 -0.93 -13.66 -0.59
N ALA A 282 -1.05 -14.28 -1.77
CA ALA A 282 -2.34 -14.60 -2.36
C ALA A 282 -3.16 -15.56 -1.47
N GLU A 283 -2.53 -16.59 -0.93
CA GLU A 283 -3.14 -17.53 0.01
C GLU A 283 -3.63 -16.83 1.29
N ALA A 284 -2.83 -15.90 1.83
CA ALA A 284 -3.22 -15.10 2.99
C ALA A 284 -4.35 -14.10 2.71
N LEU A 285 -4.48 -13.62 1.47
CA LEU A 285 -5.57 -12.73 1.05
C LEU A 285 -6.90 -13.48 0.92
N VAL A 286 -6.85 -14.72 0.43
CA VAL A 286 -8.02 -15.57 0.20
C VAL A 286 -8.58 -16.12 1.52
N GLY A 287 -7.75 -16.60 2.40
CA GLY A 287 -8.14 -17.17 3.71
C GLY A 287 -8.35 -16.12 4.77
#